data_0073a4c549a81d57edd01d820619fa02
#
_entry.id   0073a4c549a81d57edd01d820619fa02
#
_cell.length_a   1.000
_cell.length_b   1.000
_cell.length_c   1.000
_cell.angle_alpha   90.00
_cell.angle_beta   90.00
_cell.angle_gamma   90.00
#
_symmetry.space_group_name_H-M   'P 1'
#
loop_
_entity.id
_entity.type
_entity.pdbx_description
1 polymer ?
#
loop_
_entity_poly.entity_id
_entity_poly.type
_entity_poly.pdbx_seq_one_letter_code
_entity_poly.pdbx_strand_id
1 'polypeptide(L)'
;MKGRKIEQAAFDTIIVGAGLSGLYAARVLSKAGQRVAVLEARDRVGGLTCSEYSKYLGEHIDLGGAWLADVHTRMHELVQEFNVPLVRQYVTGKEVAIDGETRHMGEVGSFPGRESALPELQAVMAKLDSELADLDIDAPWTHEKAHELDAMTFAGWINQNVEAPGLRALITASTNAFFGVRPEEVSLLEAMHLFKTCGDILLMGDTNTGGQSAHMMGSQLVSEGLVSTVNGVVSLSSPVRRISQDAQGVTVECDETTWRGKHVICALPPVMINRLEFEPMLPAYRREFHQRCPMGRYAKAILTYESPFWRDQDLSGVVMSIDNSMTGIFDLGDTESKRGVITV
;
A
#
# COMPACT_ATOMS: atom_id res chain seq x y z
N MET A 1 -9.91 -24.66 31.43
CA MET A 1 -9.12 -24.59 30.17
C MET A 1 -9.80 -25.53 29.19
N LYS A 2 -10.47 -25.03 28.14
CA LYS A 2 -10.97 -25.86 27.03
C LYS A 2 -9.77 -26.41 26.30
N GLY A 3 -9.67 -27.74 26.19
CA GLY A 3 -8.56 -28.39 25.51
C GLY A 3 -8.44 -27.90 24.07
N ARG A 4 -7.25 -27.44 23.69
CA ARG A 4 -6.91 -27.03 22.31
C ARG A 4 -7.14 -28.23 21.39
N LYS A 5 -7.97 -28.04 20.34
CA LYS A 5 -8.09 -29.05 19.29
C LYS A 5 -6.81 -29.02 18.47
N ILE A 6 -6.12 -30.15 18.40
CA ILE A 6 -4.96 -30.33 17.52
C ILE A 6 -5.51 -30.81 16.18
N GLU A 7 -5.37 -30.02 15.13
CA GLU A 7 -5.64 -30.48 13.78
C GLU A 7 -4.49 -31.38 13.32
N GLN A 8 -4.77 -32.70 13.15
CA GLN A 8 -3.74 -33.71 12.85
C GLN A 8 -3.27 -33.74 11.38
N ALA A 9 -3.79 -32.86 10.52
CA ALA A 9 -3.39 -32.84 9.13
C ALA A 9 -2.01 -32.18 8.99
N ALA A 10 -0.99 -32.96 8.60
CA ALA A 10 0.31 -32.42 8.27
C ALA A 10 0.22 -31.58 7.00
N PHE A 11 0.56 -30.30 7.08
CA PHE A 11 0.72 -29.41 5.94
C PHE A 11 2.19 -29.37 5.50
N ASP A 12 2.43 -29.10 4.22
CA ASP A 12 3.79 -28.85 3.76
C ASP A 12 4.23 -27.46 4.23
N THR A 13 3.36 -26.47 4.08
CA THR A 13 3.65 -25.11 4.53
C THR A 13 2.42 -24.49 5.23
N ILE A 14 2.70 -23.82 6.36
CA ILE A 14 1.73 -22.97 7.04
C ILE A 14 2.06 -21.51 6.72
N ILE A 15 1.07 -20.71 6.34
CA ILE A 15 1.22 -19.30 6.01
C ILE A 15 0.43 -18.48 7.03
N VAL A 16 1.10 -17.52 7.67
CA VAL A 16 0.51 -16.63 8.65
C VAL A 16 0.21 -15.30 8.00
N GLY A 17 -1.09 -15.00 7.85
CA GLY A 17 -1.63 -13.83 7.18
C GLY A 17 -2.21 -14.13 5.81
N ALA A 18 -3.49 -13.78 5.59
CA ALA A 18 -4.22 -13.90 4.34
C ALA A 18 -4.33 -12.56 3.60
N GLY A 19 -3.30 -11.72 3.65
CA GLY A 19 -3.13 -10.61 2.72
C GLY A 19 -2.67 -11.10 1.34
N LEU A 20 -2.54 -10.19 0.37
CA LEU A 20 -2.12 -10.52 -1.00
C LEU A 20 -0.84 -11.35 -1.03
N SER A 21 0.19 -10.98 -0.27
CA SER A 21 1.47 -11.70 -0.22
C SER A 21 1.31 -13.13 0.27
N GLY A 22 0.54 -13.36 1.35
CA GLY A 22 0.32 -14.69 1.91
C GLY A 22 -0.50 -15.57 0.98
N LEU A 23 -1.57 -15.04 0.40
CA LEU A 23 -2.42 -15.79 -0.54
C LEU A 23 -1.71 -16.08 -1.86
N TYR A 24 -0.87 -15.14 -2.34
CA TYR A 24 -0.07 -15.40 -3.54
C TYR A 24 1.00 -16.47 -3.28
N ALA A 25 1.65 -16.45 -2.12
CA ALA A 25 2.56 -17.54 -1.71
C ALA A 25 1.82 -18.88 -1.63
N ALA A 26 0.62 -18.91 -1.04
CA ALA A 26 -0.22 -20.09 -0.99
C ALA A 26 -0.54 -20.65 -2.38
N ARG A 27 -0.91 -19.77 -3.33
CA ARG A 27 -1.16 -20.11 -4.73
C ARG A 27 0.08 -20.77 -5.39
N VAL A 28 1.26 -20.15 -5.24
CA VAL A 28 2.50 -20.64 -5.83
C VAL A 28 2.84 -22.05 -5.30
N LEU A 29 2.77 -22.22 -3.98
CA LEU A 29 3.02 -23.50 -3.32
C LEU A 29 1.98 -24.56 -3.71
N SER A 30 0.70 -24.18 -3.82
CA SER A 30 -0.37 -25.06 -4.26
C SER A 30 -0.17 -25.53 -5.69
N LYS A 31 0.24 -24.64 -6.62
CA LYS A 31 0.62 -25.01 -7.99
C LYS A 31 1.80 -25.96 -8.04
N ALA A 32 2.71 -25.90 -7.06
CA ALA A 32 3.82 -26.84 -6.90
C ALA A 32 3.40 -28.16 -6.21
N GLY A 33 2.11 -28.39 -6.00
CA GLY A 33 1.57 -29.61 -5.40
C GLY A 33 1.64 -29.68 -3.86
N GLN A 34 2.06 -28.60 -3.20
CA GLN A 34 2.08 -28.55 -1.75
C GLN A 34 0.67 -28.39 -1.16
N ARG A 35 0.45 -29.02 -0.02
CA ARG A 35 -0.72 -28.80 0.82
C ARG A 35 -0.42 -27.68 1.81
N VAL A 36 -1.18 -26.59 1.74
CA VAL A 36 -0.93 -25.40 2.56
C VAL A 36 -2.08 -25.09 3.52
N ALA A 37 -1.76 -24.47 4.67
CA ALA A 37 -2.72 -23.85 5.57
C ALA A 37 -2.42 -22.37 5.64
N VAL A 38 -3.40 -21.52 5.37
CA VAL A 38 -3.32 -20.07 5.55
C VAL A 38 -4.12 -19.69 6.78
N LEU A 39 -3.49 -19.01 7.75
CA LEU A 39 -4.09 -18.63 9.02
C LEU A 39 -4.24 -17.10 9.08
N GLU A 40 -5.47 -16.63 9.15
CA GLU A 40 -5.78 -15.20 9.20
C GLU A 40 -6.46 -14.85 10.53
N ALA A 41 -6.00 -13.78 11.14
CA ALA A 41 -6.50 -13.32 12.43
C ALA A 41 -7.91 -12.70 12.35
N ARG A 42 -8.22 -12.06 11.21
CA ARG A 42 -9.52 -11.44 10.95
C ARG A 42 -10.51 -12.47 10.41
N ASP A 43 -11.76 -12.05 10.34
CA ASP A 43 -12.87 -12.79 9.72
C ASP A 43 -12.95 -12.62 8.20
N ARG A 44 -11.96 -11.96 7.59
CA ARG A 44 -11.83 -11.69 6.14
C ARG A 44 -10.40 -11.85 5.65
N VAL A 45 -10.25 -12.12 4.39
CA VAL A 45 -8.98 -12.05 3.65
C VAL A 45 -8.70 -10.62 3.17
N GLY A 46 -7.53 -10.39 2.55
CA GLY A 46 -7.18 -9.14 1.88
C GLY A 46 -6.12 -8.30 2.62
N GLY A 47 -6.01 -8.45 3.93
CA GLY A 47 -5.03 -7.66 4.70
C GLY A 47 -5.27 -6.15 4.58
N LEU A 48 -4.40 -5.43 3.85
CA LEU A 48 -4.52 -3.99 3.59
C LEU A 48 -5.53 -3.65 2.47
N THR A 49 -5.93 -4.60 1.63
CA THR A 49 -7.10 -4.44 0.75
C THR A 49 -8.35 -4.78 1.55
N CYS A 50 -9.34 -3.91 1.50
CA CYS A 50 -10.59 -4.06 2.22
C CYS A 50 -11.69 -3.39 1.42
N SER A 51 -12.71 -4.15 1.04
CA SER A 51 -13.81 -3.65 0.23
C SER A 51 -15.14 -3.97 0.88
N GLU A 52 -16.10 -3.09 0.74
CA GLU A 52 -17.48 -3.31 1.16
C GLU A 52 -18.43 -3.08 -0.01
N TYR A 53 -19.46 -3.91 -0.13
CA TYR A 53 -20.48 -3.71 -1.13
C TYR A 53 -21.49 -2.64 -0.68
N SER A 54 -21.50 -1.52 -1.38
CA SER A 54 -22.46 -0.44 -1.14
C SER A 54 -23.79 -0.71 -1.85
N LYS A 55 -24.82 -1.01 -1.09
CA LYS A 55 -26.19 -1.15 -1.64
C LYS A 55 -26.70 0.15 -2.28
N TYR A 56 -26.20 1.30 -1.79
CA TYR A 56 -26.58 2.59 -2.32
C TYR A 56 -25.99 2.85 -3.72
N LEU A 57 -24.73 2.46 -3.93
CA LEU A 57 -24.05 2.61 -5.22
C LEU A 57 -24.33 1.44 -6.17
N GLY A 58 -24.59 0.23 -5.63
CA GLY A 58 -24.70 -0.99 -6.40
C GLY A 58 -23.35 -1.64 -6.75
N GLU A 59 -22.28 -1.23 -6.07
CA GLU A 59 -20.90 -1.60 -6.38
C GLU A 59 -20.05 -1.69 -5.11
N HIS A 60 -18.83 -2.22 -5.25
CA HIS A 60 -17.87 -2.24 -4.15
C HIS A 60 -17.18 -0.90 -3.99
N ILE A 61 -16.93 -0.54 -2.75
CA ILE A 61 -16.08 0.59 -2.33
C ILE A 61 -14.87 0.07 -1.58
N ASP A 62 -13.70 0.65 -1.84
CA ASP A 62 -12.45 0.24 -1.25
C ASP A 62 -12.06 1.12 -0.06
N LEU A 63 -12.15 0.55 1.14
CA LEU A 63 -11.73 1.19 2.38
C LEU A 63 -10.22 1.10 2.61
N GLY A 64 -9.55 0.20 1.88
CA GLY A 64 -8.11 -0.02 1.91
C GLY A 64 -7.41 0.46 0.65
N GLY A 65 -6.29 -0.20 0.28
CA GLY A 65 -5.56 0.05 -0.95
C GLY A 65 -6.40 -0.29 -2.18
N ALA A 66 -6.48 0.64 -3.14
CA ALA A 66 -7.30 0.49 -4.34
C ALA A 66 -6.59 0.95 -5.61
N TRP A 67 -5.64 1.88 -5.49
CA TRP A 67 -4.95 2.49 -6.62
C TRP A 67 -4.02 1.51 -7.34
N LEU A 68 -4.00 1.60 -8.67
CA LEU A 68 -3.23 0.71 -9.53
C LEU A 68 -2.59 1.52 -10.66
N ALA A 69 -1.25 1.57 -10.65
CA ALA A 69 -0.47 2.15 -11.74
C ALA A 69 -0.16 1.11 -12.81
N ASP A 70 0.12 1.55 -14.03
CA ASP A 70 0.45 0.67 -15.16
C ASP A 70 1.70 -0.19 -14.89
N VAL A 71 2.63 0.26 -14.03
CA VAL A 71 3.82 -0.50 -13.61
C VAL A 71 3.52 -1.70 -12.71
N HIS A 72 2.33 -1.79 -12.12
CA HIS A 72 1.91 -2.92 -11.26
C HIS A 72 1.47 -4.13 -12.07
N THR A 73 2.32 -4.61 -12.97
CA THR A 73 2.00 -5.64 -13.98
C THR A 73 1.38 -6.92 -13.38
N ARG A 74 1.94 -7.43 -12.27
CA ARG A 74 1.41 -8.63 -11.60
C ARG A 74 0.01 -8.41 -11.03
N MET A 75 -0.29 -7.19 -10.57
CA MET A 75 -1.62 -6.88 -10.06
C MET A 75 -2.62 -6.76 -11.19
N HIS A 76 -2.23 -6.19 -12.35
CA HIS A 76 -3.05 -6.18 -13.55
C HIS A 76 -3.42 -7.58 -14.01
N GLU A 77 -2.47 -8.53 -14.01
CA GLU A 77 -2.74 -9.94 -14.32
C GLU A 77 -3.80 -10.54 -13.38
N LEU A 78 -3.70 -10.29 -12.07
CA LEU A 78 -4.67 -10.79 -11.08
C LEU A 78 -6.04 -10.12 -11.21
N VAL A 79 -6.07 -8.81 -11.44
CA VAL A 79 -7.30 -8.05 -11.69
C VAL A 79 -8.04 -8.62 -12.91
N GLN A 80 -7.33 -8.90 -14.00
CA GLN A 80 -7.88 -9.51 -15.19
C GLN A 80 -8.33 -10.96 -14.94
N GLU A 81 -7.50 -11.77 -14.29
CA GLU A 81 -7.81 -13.18 -14.00
C GLU A 81 -9.08 -13.34 -13.16
N PHE A 82 -9.26 -12.49 -12.17
CA PHE A 82 -10.40 -12.55 -11.25
C PHE A 82 -11.55 -11.62 -11.63
N ASN A 83 -11.47 -10.96 -12.80
CA ASN A 83 -12.50 -10.05 -13.32
C ASN A 83 -12.86 -8.93 -12.33
N VAL A 84 -11.87 -8.37 -11.65
CA VAL A 84 -12.09 -7.24 -10.75
C VAL A 84 -12.26 -5.97 -11.59
N PRO A 85 -13.34 -5.18 -11.41
CA PRO A 85 -13.51 -3.95 -12.15
C PRO A 85 -12.39 -2.96 -11.88
N LEU A 86 -11.83 -2.37 -12.96
CA LEU A 86 -10.81 -1.35 -12.92
C LEU A 86 -11.36 -0.09 -13.59
N VAL A 87 -11.33 1.02 -12.88
CA VAL A 87 -11.86 2.31 -13.33
C VAL A 87 -10.71 3.30 -13.48
N ARG A 88 -10.67 3.99 -14.60
CA ARG A 88 -9.74 5.10 -14.81
C ARG A 88 -10.16 6.29 -13.96
N GLN A 89 -9.18 6.98 -13.40
CA GLN A 89 -9.41 8.17 -12.62
C GLN A 89 -10.10 9.25 -13.47
N TYR A 90 -11.14 9.85 -12.93
CA TYR A 90 -11.75 11.01 -13.55
C TYR A 90 -10.83 12.23 -13.40
N VAL A 91 -10.47 12.86 -14.51
CA VAL A 91 -9.49 13.97 -14.55
C VAL A 91 -9.97 15.16 -15.38
N THR A 92 -11.23 15.14 -15.84
CA THR A 92 -11.80 16.25 -16.62
C THR A 92 -12.16 17.40 -15.68
N GLY A 93 -11.89 18.65 -16.12
CA GLY A 93 -12.09 19.84 -15.31
C GLY A 93 -10.83 20.23 -14.53
N LYS A 94 -10.98 21.15 -13.60
CA LYS A 94 -9.87 21.74 -12.84
C LYS A 94 -9.66 21.04 -11.52
N GLU A 95 -8.39 20.92 -11.12
CA GLU A 95 -8.02 20.58 -9.75
C GLU A 95 -8.04 21.82 -8.85
N VAL A 96 -8.18 21.57 -7.55
CA VAL A 96 -8.13 22.60 -6.52
C VAL A 96 -6.94 22.36 -5.62
N ALA A 97 -6.08 23.34 -5.43
CA ALA A 97 -5.07 23.35 -4.38
C ALA A 97 -5.50 24.30 -3.26
N ILE A 98 -5.37 23.83 -2.03
CA ILE A 98 -5.69 24.60 -0.82
C ILE A 98 -4.39 24.92 -0.08
N ASP A 99 -4.18 26.22 0.18
CA ASP A 99 -3.06 26.76 0.93
C ASP A 99 -3.62 27.70 2.03
N GLY A 100 -3.69 27.21 3.25
CA GLY A 100 -4.42 27.88 4.31
C GLY A 100 -5.89 28.11 3.96
N GLU A 101 -6.31 29.37 3.85
CA GLU A 101 -7.67 29.76 3.45
C GLU A 101 -7.79 30.04 1.93
N THR A 102 -6.66 30.01 1.21
CA THR A 102 -6.62 30.35 -0.23
C THR A 102 -6.89 29.12 -1.08
N ARG A 103 -7.74 29.30 -2.10
CA ARG A 103 -8.03 28.28 -3.10
C ARG A 103 -7.44 28.69 -4.44
N HIS A 104 -6.66 27.81 -5.02
CA HIS A 104 -6.10 27.94 -6.35
C HIS A 104 -6.74 26.89 -7.25
N MET A 105 -7.03 27.21 -8.49
CA MET A 105 -7.61 26.28 -9.47
C MET A 105 -6.79 26.31 -10.75
N GLY A 106 -6.55 25.12 -11.31
CA GLY A 106 -5.78 24.94 -12.55
C GLY A 106 -6.10 23.60 -13.19
N GLU A 107 -5.48 23.33 -14.33
CA GLU A 107 -5.56 22.03 -14.97
C GLU A 107 -5.01 20.92 -14.04
N VAL A 108 -5.56 19.73 -14.12
CA VAL A 108 -5.09 18.59 -13.31
C VAL A 108 -3.61 18.35 -13.57
N GLY A 109 -2.81 18.30 -12.50
CA GLY A 109 -1.36 18.16 -12.55
C GLY A 109 -0.58 19.45 -12.78
N SER A 110 -1.23 20.61 -12.81
CA SER A 110 -0.56 21.91 -13.01
C SER A 110 0.04 22.53 -11.74
N PHE A 111 -0.24 21.97 -10.58
CA PHE A 111 0.16 22.51 -9.27
C PHE A 111 -0.31 23.97 -9.07
N PRO A 112 -1.62 24.25 -9.14
CA PRO A 112 -2.14 25.60 -9.11
C PRO A 112 -1.73 26.37 -7.84
N GLY A 113 -1.33 27.63 -8.02
CA GLY A 113 -0.80 28.48 -6.96
C GLY A 113 0.65 28.23 -6.58
N ARG A 114 1.34 27.33 -7.31
CA ARG A 114 2.78 27.00 -7.08
C ARG A 114 3.62 27.10 -8.34
N GLU A 115 3.15 27.80 -9.33
CA GLU A 115 3.82 27.96 -10.63
C GLU A 115 5.24 28.54 -10.48
N SER A 116 5.43 29.42 -9.48
CA SER A 116 6.75 30.00 -9.19
C SER A 116 7.77 28.98 -8.62
N ALA A 117 7.32 27.87 -8.07
CA ALA A 117 8.20 26.81 -7.55
C ALA A 117 8.56 25.75 -8.61
N LEU A 118 7.92 25.76 -9.79
CA LEU A 118 8.17 24.75 -10.82
C LEU A 118 9.65 24.68 -11.30
N PRO A 119 10.38 25.79 -11.50
CA PRO A 119 11.78 25.70 -11.89
C PRO A 119 12.64 25.02 -10.83
N GLU A 120 12.40 25.30 -9.54
CA GLU A 120 13.12 24.63 -8.45
C GLU A 120 12.71 23.16 -8.34
N LEU A 121 11.43 22.84 -8.50
CA LEU A 121 10.95 21.47 -8.53
C LEU A 121 11.65 20.67 -9.63
N GLN A 122 11.75 21.23 -10.86
CA GLN A 122 12.46 20.60 -11.96
C GLN A 122 13.95 20.36 -11.65
N ALA A 123 14.62 21.32 -11.01
CA ALA A 123 16.01 21.17 -10.61
C ALA A 123 16.19 20.08 -9.53
N VAL A 124 15.29 20.02 -8.57
CA VAL A 124 15.23 18.98 -7.52
C VAL A 124 15.03 17.59 -8.13
N MET A 125 14.10 17.47 -9.09
CA MET A 125 13.85 16.23 -9.83
C MET A 125 15.09 15.78 -10.61
N ALA A 126 15.69 16.68 -11.39
CA ALA A 126 16.90 16.36 -12.17
C ALA A 126 18.06 15.90 -11.26
N LYS A 127 18.17 16.48 -10.06
CA LYS A 127 19.15 16.05 -9.08
C LYS A 127 18.86 14.65 -8.54
N LEU A 128 17.61 14.37 -8.16
CA LEU A 128 17.20 13.04 -7.72
C LEU A 128 17.45 12.00 -8.81
N ASP A 129 17.06 12.27 -10.05
CA ASP A 129 17.27 11.37 -11.18
C ASP A 129 18.77 11.08 -11.41
N SER A 130 19.62 12.09 -11.27
CA SER A 130 21.08 11.90 -11.36
C SER A 130 21.62 11.02 -10.22
N GLU A 131 21.13 11.20 -9.00
CA GLU A 131 21.53 10.41 -7.84
C GLU A 131 20.96 8.98 -7.89
N LEU A 132 19.83 8.78 -8.61
CA LEU A 132 19.14 7.51 -8.81
C LEU A 132 19.69 6.70 -10.00
N ALA A 133 20.51 7.27 -10.87
CA ALA A 133 20.86 6.68 -12.16
C ALA A 133 21.34 5.21 -12.02
N ASP A 134 22.23 4.97 -11.06
CA ASP A 134 22.86 3.66 -10.83
C ASP A 134 22.17 2.80 -9.76
N LEU A 135 21.02 3.24 -9.22
CA LEU A 135 20.29 2.46 -8.22
C LEU A 135 19.58 1.27 -8.87
N ASP A 136 19.91 0.07 -8.44
CA ASP A 136 19.18 -1.15 -8.81
C ASP A 136 17.89 -1.27 -7.99
N ILE A 137 16.72 -1.26 -8.66
CA ILE A 137 15.42 -1.36 -8.00
C ILE A 137 15.17 -2.73 -7.37
N ASP A 138 15.81 -3.78 -7.87
CA ASP A 138 15.67 -5.13 -7.31
C ASP A 138 16.64 -5.36 -6.15
N ALA A 139 17.72 -4.58 -6.05
CA ALA A 139 18.76 -4.70 -5.04
C ALA A 139 19.33 -3.34 -4.60
N PRO A 140 18.51 -2.40 -4.08
CA PRO A 140 18.95 -1.02 -3.77
C PRO A 140 20.11 -0.96 -2.78
N TRP A 141 20.23 -1.98 -1.92
CA TRP A 141 21.33 -2.12 -0.95
C TRP A 141 22.71 -2.40 -1.59
N THR A 142 22.79 -2.71 -2.88
CA THR A 142 24.05 -2.93 -3.61
C THR A 142 24.66 -1.66 -4.15
N HIS A 143 23.94 -0.53 -4.10
CA HIS A 143 24.46 0.77 -4.52
C HIS A 143 25.71 1.14 -3.71
N GLU A 144 26.72 1.70 -4.36
CA GLU A 144 28.03 2.03 -3.72
C GLU A 144 27.87 2.92 -2.47
N LYS A 145 26.88 3.82 -2.47
CA LYS A 145 26.55 4.73 -1.35
C LYS A 145 25.35 4.27 -0.52
N ALA A 146 24.89 3.02 -0.65
CA ALA A 146 23.67 2.56 0.02
C ALA A 146 23.68 2.86 1.53
N HIS A 147 24.81 2.64 2.19
CA HIS A 147 24.96 2.87 3.63
C HIS A 147 24.86 4.35 4.01
N GLU A 148 25.38 5.25 3.18
CA GLU A 148 25.30 6.72 3.37
C GLU A 148 23.88 7.21 3.13
N LEU A 149 23.25 6.76 2.06
CA LEU A 149 21.88 7.10 1.70
C LEU A 149 20.86 6.57 2.74
N ASP A 150 21.08 5.38 3.26
CA ASP A 150 20.20 4.80 4.29
C ASP A 150 20.39 5.46 5.67
N ALA A 151 21.57 6.02 5.94
CA ALA A 151 21.84 6.75 7.17
C ALA A 151 21.28 8.18 7.19
N MET A 152 20.93 8.73 6.02
CA MET A 152 20.31 10.05 5.87
C MET A 152 18.79 9.92 5.82
N THR A 153 18.06 10.79 6.53
CA THR A 153 16.60 10.88 6.34
C THR A 153 16.26 11.67 5.09
N PHE A 154 15.11 11.38 4.48
CA PHE A 154 14.63 12.17 3.34
C PHE A 154 14.43 13.65 3.73
N ALA A 155 13.98 13.94 4.96
CA ALA A 155 13.93 15.31 5.48
C ALA A 155 15.30 16.00 5.49
N GLY A 156 16.35 15.27 5.86
CA GLY A 156 17.73 15.78 5.83
C GLY A 156 18.14 16.20 4.42
N TRP A 157 17.82 15.38 3.44
CA TRP A 157 18.08 15.68 2.02
C TRP A 157 17.26 16.87 1.51
N ILE A 158 15.95 16.92 1.83
CA ILE A 158 15.07 18.05 1.47
C ILE A 158 15.64 19.38 2.02
N ASN A 159 16.06 19.39 3.28
CA ASN A 159 16.61 20.60 3.91
C ASN A 159 17.91 21.10 3.25
N GLN A 160 18.68 20.22 2.65
CA GLN A 160 19.93 20.57 1.97
C GLN A 160 19.71 21.00 0.51
N ASN A 161 18.63 20.59 -0.12
CA ASN A 161 18.47 20.68 -1.58
C ASN A 161 17.25 21.48 -2.04
N VAL A 162 16.34 21.84 -1.14
CA VAL A 162 15.13 22.60 -1.45
C VAL A 162 15.15 23.91 -0.68
N GLU A 163 15.09 25.04 -1.35
CA GLU A 163 15.17 26.37 -0.75
C GLU A 163 13.77 26.93 -0.45
N ALA A 164 12.84 26.84 -1.42
CA ALA A 164 11.50 27.42 -1.30
C ALA A 164 10.67 26.71 -0.22
N PRO A 165 10.17 27.44 0.79
CA PRO A 165 9.37 26.85 1.87
C PRO A 165 8.11 26.14 1.36
N GLY A 166 7.43 26.71 0.35
CA GLY A 166 6.25 26.12 -0.26
C GLY A 166 6.53 24.78 -0.96
N LEU A 167 7.70 24.63 -1.61
CA LEU A 167 8.13 23.37 -2.21
C LEU A 167 8.48 22.33 -1.14
N ARG A 168 9.15 22.72 -0.06
CA ARG A 168 9.39 21.82 1.09
C ARG A 168 8.08 21.29 1.67
N ALA A 169 7.10 22.17 1.88
CA ALA A 169 5.79 21.79 2.39
C ALA A 169 5.07 20.81 1.43
N LEU A 170 5.13 21.06 0.12
CA LEU A 170 4.56 20.17 -0.89
C LEU A 170 5.22 18.77 -0.86
N ILE A 171 6.54 18.69 -0.87
CA ILE A 171 7.27 17.43 -0.82
C ILE A 171 6.97 16.67 0.49
N THR A 172 6.89 17.40 1.62
CA THR A 172 6.51 16.82 2.92
C THR A 172 5.10 16.24 2.89
N ALA A 173 4.12 16.99 2.37
CA ALA A 173 2.74 16.53 2.25
C ALA A 173 2.63 15.32 1.32
N SER A 174 3.33 15.32 0.19
CA SER A 174 3.41 14.19 -0.72
C SER A 174 4.04 12.96 -0.06
N THR A 175 5.12 13.13 0.71
CA THR A 175 5.74 12.03 1.46
C THR A 175 4.75 11.43 2.47
N ASN A 176 4.03 12.27 3.21
CA ASN A 176 2.99 11.80 4.13
C ASN A 176 1.90 11.01 3.39
N ALA A 177 1.47 11.49 2.22
CA ALA A 177 0.45 10.84 1.42
C ALA A 177 0.89 9.48 0.83
N PHE A 178 2.16 9.35 0.42
CA PHE A 178 2.65 8.14 -0.23
C PHE A 178 3.22 7.10 0.73
N PHE A 179 3.91 7.52 1.77
CA PHE A 179 4.53 6.61 2.73
C PHE A 179 3.70 6.43 4.02
N GLY A 180 2.74 7.32 4.31
CA GLY A 180 2.00 7.33 5.57
C GLY A 180 2.87 7.68 6.78
N VAL A 181 4.06 8.24 6.54
CA VAL A 181 5.02 8.70 7.54
C VAL A 181 5.63 10.03 7.11
N ARG A 182 6.26 10.72 8.03
CA ARG A 182 6.93 12.00 7.71
C ARG A 182 8.30 11.75 7.07
N PRO A 183 8.84 12.72 6.32
CA PRO A 183 10.18 12.60 5.72
C PRO A 183 11.30 12.33 6.72
N GLU A 184 11.11 12.69 8.00
CA GLU A 184 12.05 12.38 9.09
C GLU A 184 12.07 10.90 9.47
N GLU A 185 11.03 10.15 9.10
CA GLU A 185 10.82 8.75 9.48
C GLU A 185 11.21 7.77 8.36
N VAL A 186 11.62 8.27 7.19
CA VAL A 186 12.03 7.45 6.04
C VAL A 186 13.47 7.75 5.64
N SER A 187 14.25 6.71 5.32
CA SER A 187 15.61 6.90 4.81
C SER A 187 15.58 7.47 3.38
N LEU A 188 16.65 8.17 3.01
CA LEU A 188 16.79 8.67 1.66
C LEU A 188 16.85 7.51 0.65
N LEU A 189 17.53 6.41 0.98
CA LEU A 189 17.61 5.23 0.11
C LEU A 189 16.23 4.64 -0.20
N GLU A 190 15.37 4.52 0.81
CA GLU A 190 14.00 4.01 0.62
C GLU A 190 13.14 4.97 -0.19
N ALA A 191 13.24 6.28 0.08
CA ALA A 191 12.53 7.29 -0.70
C ALA A 191 12.95 7.24 -2.19
N MET A 192 14.25 7.18 -2.45
CA MET A 192 14.81 7.08 -3.79
C MET A 192 14.40 5.79 -4.50
N HIS A 193 14.44 4.67 -3.80
CA HIS A 193 13.99 3.37 -4.32
C HIS A 193 12.52 3.41 -4.76
N LEU A 194 11.64 3.97 -3.93
CA LEU A 194 10.22 4.09 -4.27
C LEU A 194 10.01 5.01 -5.49
N PHE A 195 10.67 6.18 -5.54
CA PHE A 195 10.56 7.10 -6.67
C PHE A 195 10.99 6.43 -7.98
N LYS A 196 12.14 5.76 -7.98
CA LYS A 196 12.61 5.03 -9.16
C LYS A 196 11.69 3.90 -9.58
N THR A 197 11.11 3.18 -8.64
CA THR A 197 10.15 2.09 -8.91
C THR A 197 8.87 2.62 -9.56
N CYS A 198 8.42 3.80 -9.17
CA CYS A 198 7.22 4.45 -9.72
C CYS A 198 7.49 5.28 -10.99
N GLY A 199 8.75 5.42 -11.41
CA GLY A 199 9.20 6.23 -12.54
C GLY A 199 9.79 7.56 -12.10
N ASP A 200 9.09 8.35 -11.31
CA ASP A 200 9.59 9.52 -10.58
C ASP A 200 8.61 9.92 -9.44
N ILE A 201 9.00 10.90 -8.64
CA ILE A 201 8.20 11.37 -7.51
C ILE A 201 6.86 12.01 -7.96
N LEU A 202 6.82 12.65 -9.13
CA LEU A 202 5.61 13.30 -9.65
C LEU A 202 4.63 12.26 -10.18
N LEU A 203 5.13 11.20 -10.83
CA LEU A 203 4.31 10.11 -11.35
C LEU A 203 3.62 9.34 -10.23
N MET A 204 4.13 9.33 -9.01
CA MET A 204 3.43 8.66 -7.89
C MET A 204 2.04 9.23 -7.65
N GLY A 205 1.87 10.55 -7.74
CA GLY A 205 0.59 11.23 -7.53
C GLY A 205 -0.15 11.60 -8.81
N ASP A 206 0.40 11.24 -9.97
CA ASP A 206 -0.24 11.57 -11.23
C ASP A 206 -1.50 10.72 -11.45
N THR A 207 -2.60 11.43 -11.68
CA THR A 207 -3.93 10.85 -11.89
C THR A 207 -4.22 10.48 -13.35
N ASN A 208 -3.37 10.89 -14.29
CA ASN A 208 -3.53 10.59 -15.72
C ASN A 208 -2.85 9.28 -16.13
N THR A 209 -1.57 9.15 -15.84
CA THR A 209 -0.73 8.03 -16.31
C THR A 209 0.04 7.35 -15.18
N GLY A 210 0.11 7.99 -14.02
CA GLY A 210 0.92 7.55 -12.89
C GLY A 210 0.20 6.71 -11.86
N GLY A 211 0.68 6.81 -10.63
CA GLY A 211 0.29 5.95 -9.50
C GLY A 211 -1.18 5.98 -9.13
N GLN A 212 -1.88 7.07 -9.48
CA GLN A 212 -3.31 7.25 -9.20
C GLN A 212 -4.17 7.30 -10.47
N SER A 213 -3.68 6.76 -11.59
CA SER A 213 -4.38 6.80 -12.88
C SER A 213 -5.56 5.82 -12.97
N ALA A 214 -5.61 4.79 -12.14
CA ALA A 214 -6.72 3.86 -12.07
C ALA A 214 -6.92 3.34 -10.64
N HIS A 215 -8.11 2.88 -10.34
CA HIS A 215 -8.42 2.21 -9.08
C HIS A 215 -9.31 0.99 -9.32
N MET A 216 -9.14 0.00 -8.46
CA MET A 216 -9.99 -1.17 -8.43
C MET A 216 -11.31 -0.82 -7.74
N MET A 217 -12.40 -1.48 -8.18
CA MET A 217 -13.67 -1.46 -7.47
C MET A 217 -13.88 -2.82 -6.82
N GLY A 218 -13.39 -2.97 -5.61
CA GLY A 218 -13.37 -4.23 -4.90
C GLY A 218 -11.99 -4.88 -4.89
N SER A 219 -10.96 -4.18 -4.48
CA SER A 219 -9.58 -4.69 -4.40
C SER A 219 -9.44 -5.97 -3.57
N GLN A 220 -10.31 -6.18 -2.57
CA GLN A 220 -10.37 -7.42 -1.78
C GLN A 220 -10.79 -8.63 -2.63
N LEU A 221 -11.55 -8.45 -3.71
CA LEU A 221 -11.97 -9.53 -4.61
C LEU A 221 -10.78 -10.28 -5.22
N VAL A 222 -9.64 -9.61 -5.42
CA VAL A 222 -8.39 -10.27 -5.84
C VAL A 222 -7.97 -11.32 -4.80
N SER A 223 -8.03 -10.97 -3.52
CA SER A 223 -7.68 -11.90 -2.44
C SER A 223 -8.69 -13.05 -2.32
N GLU A 224 -9.97 -12.77 -2.51
CA GLU A 224 -11.04 -13.80 -2.54
C GLU A 224 -10.84 -14.75 -3.73
N GLY A 225 -10.48 -14.22 -4.89
CA GLY A 225 -10.09 -15.02 -6.07
C GLY A 225 -8.89 -15.91 -5.78
N LEU A 226 -7.85 -15.38 -5.14
CA LEU A 226 -6.67 -16.16 -4.76
C LEU A 226 -7.02 -17.32 -3.82
N VAL A 227 -7.96 -17.16 -2.88
CA VAL A 227 -8.42 -18.24 -1.99
C VAL A 227 -8.87 -19.47 -2.79
N SER A 228 -9.56 -19.28 -3.91
CA SER A 228 -10.04 -20.38 -4.76
C SER A 228 -8.92 -21.23 -5.37
N THR A 229 -7.69 -20.70 -5.39
CA THR A 229 -6.51 -21.37 -5.95
C THR A 229 -5.69 -22.17 -4.93
N VAL A 230 -6.07 -22.09 -3.64
CA VAL A 230 -5.32 -22.72 -2.54
C VAL A 230 -5.63 -24.21 -2.43
N ASN A 231 -4.61 -25.03 -2.55
CA ASN A 231 -4.69 -26.48 -2.25
C ASN A 231 -4.49 -26.70 -0.74
N GLY A 232 -5.57 -26.66 0.03
CA GLY A 232 -5.50 -26.81 1.47
C GLY A 232 -6.60 -26.07 2.22
N VAL A 233 -6.23 -25.30 3.24
CA VAL A 233 -7.18 -24.63 4.14
C VAL A 233 -6.83 -23.15 4.25
N VAL A 234 -7.84 -22.29 4.16
CA VAL A 234 -7.76 -20.89 4.62
C VAL A 234 -8.63 -20.76 5.85
N SER A 235 -8.02 -20.53 7.00
CA SER A 235 -8.70 -20.44 8.31
C SER A 235 -8.75 -19.00 8.77
N LEU A 236 -9.94 -18.42 8.74
CA LEU A 236 -10.20 -17.07 9.27
C LEU A 236 -10.40 -17.12 10.78
N SER A 237 -10.43 -15.98 11.43
CA SER A 237 -10.57 -15.83 12.89
C SER A 237 -9.61 -16.72 13.67
N SER A 238 -8.41 -16.91 13.11
CA SER A 238 -7.37 -17.80 13.61
C SER A 238 -6.09 -17.03 13.96
N PRO A 239 -6.13 -16.14 14.97
CA PRO A 239 -4.97 -15.31 15.32
C PRO A 239 -3.84 -16.18 15.87
N VAL A 240 -2.70 -16.20 15.16
CA VAL A 240 -1.49 -16.88 15.59
C VAL A 240 -0.88 -16.16 16.78
N ARG A 241 -0.46 -16.92 17.81
CA ARG A 241 0.17 -16.41 19.03
C ARG A 241 1.60 -16.87 19.16
N ARG A 242 1.88 -18.12 18.79
CA ARG A 242 3.21 -18.74 18.93
C ARG A 242 3.56 -19.56 17.71
N ILE A 243 4.83 -19.55 17.37
CA ILE A 243 5.44 -20.38 16.34
C ILE A 243 6.65 -21.07 16.97
N SER A 244 6.64 -22.39 17.02
CA SER A 244 7.77 -23.18 17.45
C SER A 244 8.25 -24.08 16.32
N GLN A 245 9.58 -24.26 16.21
CA GLN A 245 10.19 -25.10 15.21
C GLN A 245 11.31 -25.97 15.81
N ASP A 246 11.41 -27.18 15.29
CA ASP A 246 12.44 -28.14 15.64
C ASP A 246 12.87 -28.98 14.40
N ALA A 247 13.61 -30.04 14.59
CA ALA A 247 14.03 -30.93 13.51
C ALA A 247 12.87 -31.69 12.83
N GLN A 248 11.69 -31.76 13.46
CA GLN A 248 10.49 -32.42 12.96
C GLN A 248 9.57 -31.48 12.14
N GLY A 249 9.76 -30.19 12.24
CA GLY A 249 8.98 -29.19 11.50
C GLY A 249 8.56 -28.01 12.36
N VAL A 250 7.37 -27.48 12.07
CA VAL A 250 6.84 -26.29 12.73
C VAL A 250 5.50 -26.58 13.39
N THR A 251 5.29 -25.97 14.54
CA THR A 251 3.99 -25.92 15.24
C THR A 251 3.55 -24.48 15.38
N VAL A 252 2.36 -24.17 14.89
CA VAL A 252 1.75 -22.84 14.94
C VAL A 252 0.53 -22.87 15.83
N GLU A 253 0.55 -22.09 16.89
CA GLU A 253 -0.52 -22.03 17.89
C GLU A 253 -1.39 -20.78 17.71
N CYS A 254 -2.69 -21.02 17.52
CA CYS A 254 -3.74 -20.00 17.60
C CYS A 254 -4.45 -20.05 18.96
N ASP A 255 -5.41 -19.17 19.20
CA ASP A 255 -6.18 -19.15 20.47
C ASP A 255 -6.89 -20.47 20.74
N GLU A 256 -7.47 -21.10 19.72
CA GLU A 256 -8.29 -22.32 19.89
C GLU A 256 -7.71 -23.56 19.22
N THR A 257 -6.76 -23.41 18.28
CA THR A 257 -6.26 -24.49 17.44
C THR A 257 -4.74 -24.50 17.38
N THR A 258 -4.18 -25.68 17.11
CA THR A 258 -2.76 -25.87 16.87
C THR A 258 -2.56 -26.57 15.53
N TRP A 259 -1.67 -26.04 14.70
CA TRP A 259 -1.38 -26.49 13.35
C TRP A 259 0.04 -27.02 13.27
N ARG A 260 0.26 -28.07 12.48
CA ARG A 260 1.60 -28.63 12.25
C ARG A 260 1.93 -28.65 10.76
N GLY A 261 3.17 -28.31 10.44
CA GLY A 261 3.68 -28.30 9.07
C GLY A 261 5.18 -28.53 9.02
N LYS A 262 5.70 -28.63 7.78
CA LYS A 262 7.16 -28.72 7.57
C LYS A 262 7.80 -27.33 7.63
N HIS A 263 7.11 -26.33 7.09
CA HIS A 263 7.60 -24.95 6.96
C HIS A 263 6.55 -23.95 7.40
N VAL A 264 6.99 -22.74 7.75
CA VAL A 264 6.13 -21.59 8.01
C VAL A 264 6.59 -20.37 7.23
N ILE A 265 5.63 -19.63 6.64
CA ILE A 265 5.84 -18.32 6.03
C ILE A 265 5.05 -17.30 6.85
N CYS A 266 5.76 -16.30 7.38
CA CYS A 266 5.12 -15.15 8.04
C CYS A 266 4.89 -14.04 7.01
N ALA A 267 3.66 -13.91 6.51
CA ALA A 267 3.23 -12.88 5.56
C ALA A 267 2.51 -11.74 6.31
N LEU A 268 3.13 -11.28 7.39
CA LEU A 268 2.64 -10.21 8.26
C LEU A 268 3.50 -8.95 8.10
N PRO A 269 2.94 -7.75 8.34
CA PRO A 269 3.75 -6.54 8.49
C PRO A 269 4.84 -6.76 9.56
N PRO A 270 6.08 -6.26 9.33
CA PRO A 270 7.21 -6.51 10.25
C PRO A 270 6.88 -6.21 11.71
N VAL A 271 6.23 -5.09 12.01
CA VAL A 271 5.86 -4.72 13.39
C VAL A 271 4.91 -5.73 14.05
N MET A 272 4.08 -6.41 13.28
CA MET A 272 3.14 -7.41 13.79
C MET A 272 3.82 -8.72 14.18
N ILE A 273 4.98 -9.03 13.58
CA ILE A 273 5.78 -10.21 13.93
C ILE A 273 6.26 -10.15 15.38
N ASN A 274 6.52 -8.95 15.92
CA ASN A 274 6.90 -8.78 17.32
C ASN A 274 5.81 -9.16 18.34
N ARG A 275 4.57 -9.33 17.88
CA ARG A 275 3.46 -9.80 18.73
C ARG A 275 3.37 -11.32 18.82
N LEU A 276 4.18 -12.03 18.05
CA LEU A 276 4.25 -13.48 18.06
C LEU A 276 5.36 -13.96 18.98
N GLU A 277 5.11 -15.04 19.71
CA GLU A 277 6.14 -15.77 20.44
C GLU A 277 6.83 -16.75 19.50
N PHE A 278 8.17 -16.74 19.49
CA PHE A 278 8.97 -17.65 18.67
C PHE A 278 9.81 -18.58 19.55
N GLU A 279 9.84 -19.85 19.19
CA GLU A 279 10.70 -20.86 19.81
C GLU A 279 11.40 -21.69 18.72
N PRO A 280 12.75 -21.63 18.61
CA PRO A 280 13.64 -20.77 19.38
C PRO A 280 13.39 -19.28 19.09
N MET A 281 13.78 -18.41 20.03
CA MET A 281 13.64 -16.96 19.89
C MET A 281 14.36 -16.47 18.63
N LEU A 282 13.74 -15.53 17.90
CA LEU A 282 14.36 -14.89 16.75
C LEU A 282 15.67 -14.19 17.13
N PRO A 283 16.69 -14.20 16.25
CA PRO A 283 17.93 -13.46 16.45
C PRO A 283 17.71 -11.99 16.77
N ALA A 284 18.58 -11.38 17.56
CA ALA A 284 18.42 -9.99 18.03
C ALA A 284 18.23 -8.99 16.88
N TYR A 285 19.05 -9.10 15.82
CA TYR A 285 18.96 -8.22 14.65
C TYR A 285 17.60 -8.30 13.92
N ARG A 286 16.98 -9.50 13.88
CA ARG A 286 15.63 -9.67 13.30
C ARG A 286 14.57 -8.99 14.14
N ARG A 287 14.66 -9.09 15.47
CA ARG A 287 13.72 -8.42 16.38
C ARG A 287 13.85 -6.92 16.32
N GLU A 288 15.08 -6.39 16.26
CA GLU A 288 15.33 -4.96 16.09
C GLU A 288 14.77 -4.45 14.77
N PHE A 289 14.99 -5.14 13.66
CA PHE A 289 14.41 -4.80 12.37
C PHE A 289 12.88 -4.66 12.47
N HIS A 290 12.20 -5.68 13.01
CA HIS A 290 10.74 -5.64 13.14
C HIS A 290 10.23 -4.51 14.04
N GLN A 291 11.02 -4.08 15.04
CA GLN A 291 10.67 -2.95 15.91
C GLN A 291 10.81 -1.60 15.20
N ARG A 292 11.72 -1.49 14.26
CA ARG A 292 12.04 -0.25 13.54
C ARG A 292 11.24 -0.05 12.24
N CYS A 293 10.42 -1.02 11.85
CA CYS A 293 9.55 -0.91 10.68
C CYS A 293 8.09 -0.67 11.12
N PRO A 294 7.70 0.54 11.51
CA PRO A 294 6.32 0.83 11.90
C PRO A 294 5.39 0.78 10.69
N MET A 295 4.08 0.69 10.95
CA MET A 295 3.08 0.89 9.92
C MET A 295 2.93 2.36 9.59
N GLY A 296 2.68 2.67 8.32
CA GLY A 296 2.20 3.97 7.89
C GLY A 296 0.83 4.29 8.54
N ARG A 297 0.53 5.57 8.63
CA ARG A 297 -0.69 6.08 9.28
C ARG A 297 -1.56 6.77 8.25
N TYR A 298 -2.67 6.10 7.90
CA TYR A 298 -3.69 6.64 7.00
C TYR A 298 -5.06 6.60 7.65
N ALA A 299 -5.84 7.60 7.37
CA ALA A 299 -7.29 7.57 7.53
C ALA A 299 -7.91 7.82 6.16
N LYS A 300 -8.92 7.06 5.80
CA LYS A 300 -9.67 7.22 4.57
C LYS A 300 -11.15 7.37 4.91
N ALA A 301 -11.80 8.35 4.31
CA ALA A 301 -13.24 8.49 4.33
C ALA A 301 -13.77 8.45 2.90
N ILE A 302 -14.90 7.78 2.70
CA ILE A 302 -15.58 7.74 1.41
C ILE A 302 -16.93 8.43 1.56
N LEU A 303 -17.13 9.46 0.76
CA LEU A 303 -18.34 10.27 0.74
C LEU A 303 -19.12 9.97 -0.53
N THR A 304 -20.42 9.72 -0.40
CA THR A 304 -21.29 9.42 -1.54
C THR A 304 -22.36 10.49 -1.69
N TYR A 305 -22.63 10.90 -2.92
CA TYR A 305 -23.59 11.95 -3.28
C TYR A 305 -24.55 11.44 -4.34
N GLU A 306 -25.72 12.07 -4.45
CA GLU A 306 -26.72 11.75 -5.47
C GLU A 306 -26.23 12.00 -6.90
N SER A 307 -25.33 12.99 -7.07
CA SER A 307 -24.67 13.28 -8.33
C SER A 307 -23.25 13.80 -8.09
N PRO A 308 -22.33 13.68 -9.06
CA PRO A 308 -21.01 14.27 -9.00
C PRO A 308 -21.07 15.77 -9.31
N PHE A 309 -21.77 16.56 -8.49
CA PHE A 309 -22.13 17.96 -8.73
C PHE A 309 -20.93 18.89 -8.99
N TRP A 310 -19.74 18.50 -8.55
CA TRP A 310 -18.49 19.22 -8.84
C TRP A 310 -18.12 19.19 -10.31
N ARG A 311 -18.50 18.13 -11.04
CA ARG A 311 -18.27 18.01 -12.49
C ARG A 311 -19.08 19.06 -13.28
N ASP A 312 -20.28 19.42 -12.80
CA ASP A 312 -21.10 20.47 -13.37
C ASP A 312 -20.49 21.88 -13.19
N GLN A 313 -19.51 21.99 -12.29
CA GLN A 313 -18.77 23.21 -11.99
C GLN A 313 -17.38 23.25 -12.64
N ASP A 314 -17.13 22.38 -13.63
CA ASP A 314 -15.82 22.22 -14.29
C ASP A 314 -14.70 21.83 -13.30
N LEU A 315 -15.03 21.02 -12.29
CA LEU A 315 -14.05 20.50 -11.33
C LEU A 315 -13.84 19.00 -11.50
N SER A 316 -12.59 18.57 -11.45
CA SER A 316 -12.19 17.17 -11.57
C SER A 316 -12.51 16.33 -10.32
N GLY A 317 -12.80 16.96 -9.19
CA GLY A 317 -12.90 16.29 -7.89
C GLY A 317 -11.54 15.98 -7.27
N VAL A 318 -10.44 16.41 -7.90
CA VAL A 318 -9.09 16.36 -7.32
C VAL A 318 -8.85 17.60 -6.48
N VAL A 319 -8.56 17.41 -5.19
CA VAL A 319 -8.18 18.50 -4.28
C VAL A 319 -6.92 18.09 -3.53
N MET A 320 -5.93 18.97 -3.54
CA MET A 320 -4.69 18.80 -2.79
C MET A 320 -4.57 19.88 -1.72
N SER A 321 -4.28 19.49 -0.48
CA SER A 321 -4.06 20.42 0.62
C SER A 321 -2.75 20.09 1.34
N ILE A 322 -1.92 21.10 1.58
CA ILE A 322 -0.64 20.92 2.28
C ILE A 322 -0.70 21.27 3.77
N ASP A 323 -1.70 22.06 4.18
CA ASP A 323 -1.78 22.62 5.53
C ASP A 323 -2.86 21.98 6.41
N ASN A 324 -3.66 21.09 5.83
CA ASN A 324 -4.77 20.45 6.52
C ASN A 324 -4.50 18.97 6.79
N SER A 325 -5.23 18.40 7.74
CA SER A 325 -5.21 16.96 8.02
C SER A 325 -5.73 16.10 6.86
N MET A 326 -6.46 16.70 5.89
CA MET A 326 -6.87 16.08 4.65
C MET A 326 -5.89 16.44 3.54
N THR A 327 -5.00 15.53 3.19
CA THR A 327 -3.95 15.78 2.20
C THR A 327 -4.39 15.63 0.75
N GLY A 328 -5.38 14.78 0.47
CA GLY A 328 -5.87 14.57 -0.89
C GLY A 328 -7.34 14.15 -0.93
N ILE A 329 -8.04 14.63 -1.92
CA ILE A 329 -9.42 14.27 -2.25
C ILE A 329 -9.43 13.83 -3.71
N PHE A 330 -10.14 12.75 -4.03
CA PHE A 330 -10.22 12.22 -5.40
C PHE A 330 -11.63 11.74 -5.70
N ASP A 331 -12.10 12.05 -6.92
CA ASP A 331 -13.32 11.48 -7.47
C ASP A 331 -13.08 10.02 -7.85
N LEU A 332 -13.81 9.08 -7.24
CA LEU A 332 -13.74 7.66 -7.53
C LEU A 332 -14.79 7.19 -8.56
N GLY A 333 -15.62 8.08 -9.09
CA GLY A 333 -16.58 7.75 -10.13
C GLY A 333 -15.91 7.66 -11.51
N ASP A 334 -16.40 6.77 -12.37
CA ASP A 334 -16.05 6.78 -13.78
C ASP A 334 -16.72 7.96 -14.53
N THR A 335 -16.47 8.10 -15.82
CA THR A 335 -17.03 9.18 -16.65
C THR A 335 -18.55 9.09 -16.80
N GLU A 336 -19.13 7.90 -16.63
CA GLU A 336 -20.55 7.63 -16.80
C GLU A 336 -21.30 7.56 -15.45
N SER A 337 -20.59 7.66 -14.34
CA SER A 337 -21.16 7.59 -12.99
C SER A 337 -22.20 8.67 -12.78
N LYS A 338 -23.41 8.24 -12.47
CA LYS A 338 -24.52 9.15 -12.13
C LYS A 338 -24.45 9.61 -10.68
N ARG A 339 -23.77 8.89 -9.84
CA ARG A 339 -23.56 9.21 -8.42
C ARG A 339 -22.15 9.71 -8.17
N GLY A 340 -22.03 10.65 -7.26
CA GLY A 340 -20.74 11.16 -6.86
C GLY A 340 -20.13 10.27 -5.77
N VAL A 341 -18.87 9.91 -5.95
CA VAL A 341 -18.08 9.18 -4.93
C VAL A 341 -16.75 9.88 -4.76
N ILE A 342 -16.48 10.36 -3.58
CA ILE A 342 -15.22 11.03 -3.26
C ILE A 342 -14.52 10.25 -2.15
N THR A 343 -13.20 9.99 -2.33
CA THR A 343 -12.32 9.57 -1.24
C THR A 343 -11.53 10.76 -0.69
N VAL A 344 -11.37 10.75 0.63
CA VAL A 344 -10.59 11.72 1.39
C VAL A 344 -9.53 10.98 2.18
#